data_3b342e19e97f6b37dbc8dcc04c281359
#
_entry.id   3b342e19e97f6b37dbc8dcc04c281359
#
_cell.length_a   1.000
_cell.length_b   1.000
_cell.length_c   1.000
_cell.angle_alpha   90.00
_cell.angle_beta   90.00
_cell.angle_gamma   90.00
#
_symmetry.space_group_name_H-M   'P 1'
#
loop_
_entity.id
_entity.type
_entity.pdbx_description
1 polymer ?
#
loop_
_entity_poly.entity_id
_entity_poly.type
_entity_poly.pdbx_seq_one_letter_code
_entity_poly.pdbx_strand_id
1 'polypeptide(L)'
;MTAGTERAAQHDAAGRHDEAINELARAAQAGDIEAMTELGKRLVIGDRAPLLPADGTRFLGDAMQAGSSEAALRLAAMAALGAHTEQSWSHALGLLVRAAEQGSESARSQLGVLAGAPPGDVSRAEDWRGLATRIDLRAWLAPLPGVTLHAEPLVRSFAKFISDQACDSLIARARGQLRRALIYDPARGGDVADQMRTNSVAGFDLMDADVVQIAIQHRIAAVVGLPVQNLEGPTVLHYAVGEQITNHFDFLNTEMPNYDDEVSRRGERIITFLIYLNDDYGGGETEFPELGVRHKGRRREGLFFVNALPNGKPDTRMVHAGRPTTSGEKWVFSQFIRTRVALNARAERVG
;
A
#
# COMPACT_ATOMS: atom_id res chain seq x y z
N MET A 1 25.27 3.98 -0.83
CA MET A 1 25.14 4.41 -2.25
C MET A 1 26.46 4.27 -2.95
N THR A 2 26.47 3.68 -4.13
CA THR A 2 27.66 3.59 -4.99
C THR A 2 27.85 4.87 -5.80
N ALA A 3 29.03 5.08 -6.40
CA ALA A 3 29.28 6.25 -7.24
C ALA A 3 28.30 6.37 -8.43
N GLY A 4 27.79 5.24 -8.95
CA GLY A 4 26.79 5.21 -10.02
C GLY A 4 25.43 5.73 -9.57
N THR A 5 24.95 5.24 -8.43
CA THR A 5 23.67 5.69 -7.85
C THR A 5 23.72 7.14 -7.35
N GLU A 6 24.86 7.60 -6.84
CA GLU A 6 25.04 9.00 -6.46
C GLU A 6 24.96 9.97 -7.65
N ARG A 7 25.64 9.65 -8.77
CA ARG A 7 25.55 10.48 -10.00
C ARG A 7 24.15 10.49 -10.58
N ALA A 8 23.48 9.34 -10.58
CA ALA A 8 22.08 9.27 -11.01
C ALA A 8 21.17 10.15 -10.15
N ALA A 9 21.33 10.14 -8.82
CA ALA A 9 20.58 11.00 -7.90
C ALA A 9 20.83 12.49 -8.17
N GLN A 10 22.07 12.89 -8.52
CA GLN A 10 22.39 14.27 -8.90
C GLN A 10 21.70 14.68 -10.20
N HIS A 11 21.64 13.79 -11.20
CA HIS A 11 20.89 14.04 -12.44
C HIS A 11 19.39 14.19 -12.16
N ASP A 12 18.81 13.33 -11.34
CA ASP A 12 17.40 13.41 -10.95
C ASP A 12 17.07 14.73 -10.23
N ALA A 13 17.92 15.15 -9.31
CA ALA A 13 17.74 16.41 -8.59
C ALA A 13 17.78 17.64 -9.53
N ALA A 14 18.45 17.51 -10.67
CA ALA A 14 18.50 18.52 -11.71
C ALA A 14 17.40 18.35 -12.79
N GLY A 15 16.45 17.41 -12.62
CA GLY A 15 15.38 17.13 -13.58
C GLY A 15 15.83 16.38 -14.84
N ARG A 16 17.07 15.88 -14.87
CA ARG A 16 17.66 15.17 -16.02
C ARG A 16 17.50 13.66 -15.85
N HIS A 17 16.26 13.18 -15.99
CA HIS A 17 15.92 11.78 -15.72
C HIS A 17 16.51 10.79 -16.73
N ASP A 18 16.64 11.19 -18.00
CA ASP A 18 17.26 10.36 -19.02
C ASP A 18 18.75 10.11 -18.74
N GLU A 19 19.46 11.14 -18.29
CA GLU A 19 20.87 11.01 -17.90
C GLU A 19 21.01 10.16 -16.63
N ALA A 20 20.07 10.27 -15.68
CA ALA A 20 20.05 9.42 -14.49
C ALA A 20 19.89 7.94 -14.86
N ILE A 21 18.97 7.60 -15.75
CA ILE A 21 18.77 6.23 -16.25
C ILE A 21 19.99 5.71 -17.00
N ASN A 22 20.57 6.53 -17.87
CA ASN A 22 21.80 6.17 -18.61
C ASN A 22 22.98 5.92 -17.67
N GLU A 23 23.09 6.68 -16.58
CA GLU A 23 24.13 6.45 -15.57
C GLU A 23 23.91 5.16 -14.80
N LEU A 24 22.67 4.87 -14.36
CA LEU A 24 22.32 3.61 -13.73
C LEU A 24 22.59 2.42 -14.66
N ALA A 25 22.22 2.53 -15.94
CA ALA A 25 22.44 1.46 -16.92
C ALA A 25 23.94 1.15 -17.12
N ARG A 26 24.78 2.19 -17.22
CA ARG A 26 26.24 2.03 -17.33
C ARG A 26 26.83 1.38 -16.08
N ALA A 27 26.43 1.83 -14.88
CA ALA A 27 26.88 1.25 -13.64
C ALA A 27 26.42 -0.20 -13.48
N ALA A 28 25.17 -0.51 -13.83
CA ALA A 28 24.63 -1.87 -13.82
C ALA A 28 25.40 -2.81 -14.75
N GLN A 29 25.75 -2.35 -15.97
CA GLN A 29 26.59 -3.11 -16.92
C GLN A 29 28.00 -3.35 -16.38
N ALA A 30 28.50 -2.47 -15.54
CA ALA A 30 29.78 -2.62 -14.85
C ALA A 30 29.71 -3.53 -13.61
N GLY A 31 28.55 -4.10 -13.30
CA GLY A 31 28.35 -5.02 -12.16
C GLY A 31 27.96 -4.33 -10.85
N ASP A 32 27.57 -3.06 -10.86
CA ASP A 32 27.10 -2.34 -9.68
C ASP A 32 25.70 -2.83 -9.25
N ILE A 33 25.65 -3.56 -8.12
CA ILE A 33 24.45 -4.22 -7.61
C ILE A 33 23.38 -3.20 -7.18
N GLU A 34 23.78 -2.06 -6.57
CA GLU A 34 22.83 -1.01 -6.20
C GLU A 34 22.22 -0.37 -7.44
N ALA A 35 23.04 -0.10 -8.47
CA ALA A 35 22.55 0.44 -9.72
C ALA A 35 21.61 -0.51 -10.46
N MET A 36 21.91 -1.83 -10.48
CA MET A 36 21.00 -2.85 -11.01
C MET A 36 19.65 -2.83 -10.27
N THR A 37 19.69 -2.78 -8.93
CA THR A 37 18.48 -2.78 -8.10
C THR A 37 17.65 -1.53 -8.37
N GLU A 38 18.27 -0.34 -8.37
CA GLU A 38 17.57 0.93 -8.58
C GLU A 38 17.01 1.04 -10.00
N LEU A 39 17.79 0.67 -11.03
CA LEU A 39 17.33 0.63 -12.42
C LEU A 39 16.15 -0.33 -12.57
N GLY A 40 16.25 -1.53 -11.99
CA GLY A 40 15.20 -2.53 -12.02
C GLY A 40 13.89 -2.02 -11.43
N LYS A 41 13.93 -1.38 -10.26
CA LYS A 41 12.76 -0.74 -9.62
C LYS A 41 12.10 0.29 -10.52
N ARG A 42 12.88 1.21 -11.08
CA ARG A 42 12.38 2.29 -11.94
C ARG A 42 11.70 1.76 -13.19
N LEU A 43 12.34 0.80 -13.87
CA LEU A 43 11.79 0.21 -15.10
C LEU A 43 10.52 -0.59 -14.86
N VAL A 44 10.36 -1.23 -13.67
CA VAL A 44 9.13 -1.98 -13.34
C VAL A 44 7.91 -1.07 -13.24
N ILE A 45 8.06 0.13 -12.67
CA ILE A 45 6.92 1.04 -12.40
C ILE A 45 6.91 2.30 -13.27
N GLY A 46 7.93 2.50 -14.11
CA GLY A 46 8.06 3.70 -14.93
C GLY A 46 8.35 4.97 -14.11
N ASP A 47 9.02 4.88 -12.95
CA ASP A 47 9.33 6.04 -12.14
C ASP A 47 10.57 6.76 -12.66
N ARG A 48 10.38 7.92 -13.28
CA ARG A 48 11.44 8.71 -13.95
C ARG A 48 12.27 7.86 -14.92
N ALA A 49 11.61 6.89 -15.57
CA ALA A 49 12.17 5.90 -16.47
C ALA A 49 11.08 5.41 -17.43
N PRO A 50 11.44 4.85 -18.60
CA PRO A 50 10.49 4.12 -19.43
C PRO A 50 9.87 2.97 -18.64
N LEU A 51 8.56 2.70 -18.86
CA LEU A 51 7.90 1.52 -18.31
C LEU A 51 8.33 0.28 -19.11
N LEU A 52 9.27 -0.48 -18.59
CA LEU A 52 9.83 -1.70 -19.18
C LEU A 52 9.86 -2.82 -18.13
N PRO A 53 8.70 -3.37 -17.69
CA PRO A 53 8.63 -4.28 -16.57
C PRO A 53 9.44 -5.57 -16.73
N ALA A 54 9.52 -6.10 -17.96
CA ALA A 54 10.31 -7.31 -18.24
C ALA A 54 11.81 -7.07 -18.00
N ASP A 55 12.35 -5.95 -18.50
CA ASP A 55 13.74 -5.58 -18.26
C ASP A 55 13.98 -5.25 -16.79
N GLY A 56 13.06 -4.51 -16.16
CA GLY A 56 13.15 -4.21 -14.73
C GLY A 56 13.18 -5.47 -13.86
N THR A 57 12.31 -6.44 -14.15
CA THR A 57 12.31 -7.74 -13.44
C THR A 57 13.61 -8.50 -13.65
N ARG A 58 14.17 -8.47 -14.87
CA ARG A 58 15.47 -9.09 -15.16
C ARG A 58 16.60 -8.44 -14.35
N PHE A 59 16.69 -7.09 -14.32
CA PHE A 59 17.69 -6.38 -13.52
C PHE A 59 17.56 -6.68 -12.02
N LEU A 60 16.34 -6.75 -11.48
CA LEU A 60 16.12 -7.19 -10.10
C LEU A 60 16.56 -8.62 -9.88
N GLY A 61 16.32 -9.52 -10.85
CA GLY A 61 16.79 -10.92 -10.80
C GLY A 61 18.31 -11.01 -10.75
N ASP A 62 19.01 -10.29 -11.63
CA ASP A 62 20.47 -10.24 -11.69
C ASP A 62 21.05 -9.65 -10.41
N ALA A 63 20.49 -8.55 -9.90
CA ALA A 63 20.90 -7.96 -8.63
C ALA A 63 20.71 -8.92 -7.43
N MET A 64 19.58 -9.63 -7.38
CA MET A 64 19.31 -10.64 -6.35
C MET A 64 20.34 -11.78 -6.42
N GLN A 65 20.67 -12.27 -7.61
CA GLN A 65 21.70 -13.31 -7.78
C GLN A 65 23.08 -12.81 -7.34
N ALA A 66 23.37 -11.52 -7.56
CA ALA A 66 24.58 -10.87 -7.08
C ALA A 66 24.59 -10.55 -5.57
N GLY A 67 23.49 -10.83 -4.85
CA GLY A 67 23.42 -10.68 -3.39
C GLY A 67 22.58 -9.51 -2.89
N SER A 68 21.82 -8.81 -3.75
CA SER A 68 20.91 -7.76 -3.32
C SER A 68 19.70 -8.31 -2.55
N SER A 69 19.70 -8.12 -1.25
CA SER A 69 18.52 -8.44 -0.42
C SER A 69 17.32 -7.53 -0.72
N GLU A 70 17.56 -6.30 -1.14
CA GLU A 70 16.48 -5.39 -1.56
C GLU A 70 15.82 -5.91 -2.83
N ALA A 71 16.58 -6.31 -3.85
CA ALA A 71 16.01 -6.88 -5.06
C ALA A 71 15.19 -8.15 -4.77
N ALA A 72 15.66 -9.01 -3.86
CA ALA A 72 14.92 -10.18 -3.41
C ALA A 72 13.57 -9.79 -2.75
N LEU A 73 13.53 -8.72 -1.93
CA LEU A 73 12.30 -8.19 -1.34
C LEU A 73 11.31 -7.69 -2.40
N ARG A 74 11.80 -6.95 -3.42
CA ARG A 74 10.93 -6.44 -4.50
C ARG A 74 10.32 -7.59 -5.31
N LEU A 75 11.14 -8.56 -5.66
CA LEU A 75 10.68 -9.78 -6.35
C LEU A 75 9.70 -10.60 -5.49
N ALA A 76 9.90 -10.67 -4.16
CA ALA A 76 8.97 -11.33 -3.25
C ALA A 76 7.58 -10.65 -3.27
N ALA A 77 7.53 -9.32 -3.20
CA ALA A 77 6.29 -8.55 -3.30
C ALA A 77 5.62 -8.76 -4.68
N MET A 78 6.38 -8.70 -5.76
CA MET A 78 5.87 -8.93 -7.12
C MET A 78 5.28 -10.34 -7.27
N ALA A 79 5.96 -11.37 -6.77
CA ALA A 79 5.49 -12.75 -6.80
C ALA A 79 4.24 -12.96 -5.94
N ALA A 80 4.13 -12.33 -4.76
CA ALA A 80 2.96 -12.41 -3.90
C ALA A 80 1.73 -11.76 -4.55
N LEU A 81 1.91 -10.61 -5.22
CA LEU A 81 0.83 -9.87 -5.88
C LEU A 81 0.47 -10.43 -7.27
N GLY A 82 1.40 -11.09 -7.94
CA GLY A 82 1.28 -11.46 -9.35
C GLY A 82 1.53 -10.26 -10.30
N ALA A 83 2.37 -9.30 -9.89
CA ALA A 83 2.70 -8.14 -10.69
C ALA A 83 3.83 -8.48 -11.66
N HIS A 84 3.56 -8.38 -12.96
CA HIS A 84 4.48 -8.72 -14.06
C HIS A 84 5.06 -10.15 -13.99
N THR A 85 4.48 -11.03 -13.19
CA THR A 85 4.82 -12.43 -13.04
C THR A 85 3.59 -13.21 -12.61
N GLU A 86 3.62 -14.55 -12.72
CA GLU A 86 2.57 -15.40 -12.16
C GLU A 86 2.55 -15.27 -10.63
N GLN A 87 1.35 -15.15 -10.05
CA GLN A 87 1.18 -15.07 -8.61
C GLN A 87 1.57 -16.40 -7.95
N SER A 88 2.52 -16.34 -7.02
CA SER A 88 2.99 -17.53 -6.30
C SER A 88 3.45 -17.18 -4.89
N TRP A 89 2.68 -17.61 -3.90
CA TRP A 89 3.04 -17.44 -2.48
C TRP A 89 4.26 -18.26 -2.08
N SER A 90 4.43 -19.48 -2.62
CA SER A 90 5.59 -20.30 -2.33
C SER A 90 6.89 -19.65 -2.84
N HIS A 91 6.83 -19.08 -4.04
CA HIS A 91 7.95 -18.33 -4.60
C HIS A 91 8.23 -17.04 -3.80
N ALA A 92 7.18 -16.28 -3.45
CA ALA A 92 7.31 -15.08 -2.64
C ALA A 92 7.97 -15.35 -1.29
N LEU A 93 7.54 -16.38 -0.57
CA LEU A 93 8.14 -16.76 0.71
C LEU A 93 9.59 -17.25 0.55
N GLY A 94 9.91 -18.00 -0.52
CA GLY A 94 11.29 -18.40 -0.83
C GLY A 94 12.22 -17.21 -1.06
N LEU A 95 11.74 -16.18 -1.79
CA LEU A 95 12.47 -14.93 -2.01
C LEU A 95 12.63 -14.13 -0.71
N LEU A 96 11.59 -14.10 0.13
CA LEU A 96 11.64 -13.43 1.43
C LEU A 96 12.66 -14.09 2.37
N VAL A 97 12.69 -15.44 2.40
CA VAL A 97 13.73 -16.21 3.13
C VAL A 97 15.12 -15.87 2.62
N ARG A 98 15.32 -15.86 1.30
CA ARG A 98 16.59 -15.49 0.70
C ARG A 98 17.04 -14.08 1.11
N ALA A 99 16.14 -13.11 1.09
CA ALA A 99 16.43 -11.74 1.55
C ALA A 99 16.85 -11.72 3.04
N ALA A 100 16.17 -12.51 3.89
CA ALA A 100 16.51 -12.63 5.32
C ALA A 100 17.89 -13.27 5.55
N GLU A 101 18.22 -14.33 4.78
CA GLU A 101 19.54 -14.99 4.78
C GLU A 101 20.64 -14.01 4.31
N GLN A 102 20.33 -13.11 3.37
CA GLN A 102 21.22 -12.04 2.88
C GLN A 102 21.30 -10.84 3.83
N GLY A 103 20.72 -10.92 5.02
CA GLY A 103 20.87 -9.89 6.07
C GLY A 103 19.77 -8.83 6.10
N SER A 104 18.71 -8.92 5.27
CA SER A 104 17.62 -7.94 5.28
C SER A 104 16.81 -8.01 6.58
N GLU A 105 16.90 -6.96 7.41
CA GLU A 105 16.08 -6.83 8.61
C GLU A 105 14.58 -6.71 8.27
N SER A 106 14.25 -6.05 7.15
CA SER A 106 12.87 -5.96 6.66
C SER A 106 12.29 -7.34 6.33
N ALA A 107 13.06 -8.21 5.64
CA ALA A 107 12.62 -9.58 5.36
C ALA A 107 12.43 -10.40 6.64
N ARG A 108 13.36 -10.28 7.59
CA ARG A 108 13.29 -10.95 8.90
C ARG A 108 12.04 -10.52 9.66
N SER A 109 11.77 -9.23 9.72
CA SER A 109 10.56 -8.68 10.34
C SER A 109 9.29 -9.21 9.68
N GLN A 110 9.22 -9.21 8.34
CA GLN A 110 8.07 -9.71 7.59
C GLN A 110 7.82 -11.20 7.87
N LEU A 111 8.87 -12.05 7.86
CA LEU A 111 8.76 -13.47 8.22
C LEU A 111 8.23 -13.63 9.65
N GLY A 112 8.72 -12.83 10.59
CA GLY A 112 8.26 -12.84 11.98
C GLY A 112 6.76 -12.51 12.09
N VAL A 113 6.32 -11.43 11.44
CA VAL A 113 4.90 -11.01 11.42
C VAL A 113 4.03 -12.10 10.80
N LEU A 114 4.43 -12.64 9.65
CA LEU A 114 3.67 -13.68 8.94
C LEU A 114 3.57 -14.99 9.74
N ALA A 115 4.65 -15.37 10.44
CA ALA A 115 4.69 -16.56 11.28
C ALA A 115 4.07 -16.36 12.68
N GLY A 116 3.65 -15.13 13.02
CA GLY A 116 3.16 -14.79 14.37
C GLY A 116 4.23 -14.96 15.45
N ALA A 117 5.51 -14.84 15.10
CA ALA A 117 6.62 -15.02 16.03
C ALA A 117 6.84 -13.74 16.86
N PRO A 118 7.02 -13.84 18.20
CA PRO A 118 7.37 -12.69 19.03
C PRO A 118 8.64 -11.98 18.52
N PRO A 119 8.73 -10.64 18.62
CA PRO A 119 9.91 -9.90 18.13
C PRO A 119 11.25 -10.40 18.70
N GLY A 120 11.26 -10.83 19.97
CA GLY A 120 12.45 -11.41 20.62
C GLY A 120 12.90 -12.74 20.00
N ASP A 121 11.99 -13.54 19.47
CA ASP A 121 12.31 -14.78 18.77
C ASP A 121 12.84 -14.50 17.37
N VAL A 122 12.29 -13.51 16.68
CA VAL A 122 12.75 -13.07 15.36
C VAL A 122 14.20 -12.58 15.42
N SER A 123 14.57 -11.78 16.43
CA SER A 123 15.93 -11.26 16.59
C SER A 123 16.99 -12.35 16.87
N ARG A 124 16.57 -13.52 17.36
CA ARG A 124 17.41 -14.68 17.67
C ARG A 124 17.33 -15.79 16.62
N ALA A 125 16.43 -15.66 15.64
CA ALA A 125 16.24 -16.70 14.65
C ALA A 125 17.47 -16.79 13.72
N GLU A 126 18.04 -17.97 13.64
CA GLU A 126 19.10 -18.31 12.66
C GLU A 126 18.53 -19.12 11.50
N ASP A 127 17.38 -19.79 11.71
CA ASP A 127 16.68 -20.61 10.72
C ASP A 127 15.44 -19.88 10.15
N TRP A 128 15.67 -19.06 9.14
CA TRP A 128 14.59 -18.34 8.43
C TRP A 128 13.69 -19.28 7.62
N ARG A 129 14.21 -20.42 7.18
CA ARG A 129 13.43 -21.44 6.47
C ARG A 129 12.46 -22.12 7.41
N GLY A 130 12.93 -22.53 8.59
CA GLY A 130 12.09 -23.09 9.64
C GLY A 130 11.02 -22.11 10.09
N LEU A 131 11.34 -20.81 10.20
CA LEU A 131 10.35 -19.79 10.52
C LEU A 131 9.28 -19.68 9.40
N ALA A 132 9.68 -19.70 8.14
CA ALA A 132 8.75 -19.65 7.02
C ALA A 132 7.78 -20.84 6.96
N THR A 133 8.18 -22.04 7.43
CA THR A 133 7.28 -23.21 7.49
C THR A 133 6.15 -23.06 8.51
N ARG A 134 6.27 -22.13 9.46
CA ARG A 134 5.25 -21.81 10.47
C ARG A 134 4.16 -20.86 9.94
N ILE A 135 4.34 -20.29 8.74
CA ILE A 135 3.40 -19.33 8.16
C ILE A 135 2.14 -20.06 7.68
N ASP A 136 1.02 -19.78 8.32
CA ASP A 136 -0.30 -20.25 7.88
C ASP A 136 -0.91 -19.26 6.87
N LEU A 137 -0.51 -19.42 5.60
CA LEU A 137 -1.05 -18.60 4.50
C LEU A 137 -2.56 -18.75 4.36
N ARG A 138 -3.14 -19.93 4.64
CA ARG A 138 -4.57 -20.12 4.58
C ARG A 138 -5.29 -19.19 5.57
N ALA A 139 -4.79 -19.13 6.81
CA ALA A 139 -5.32 -18.23 7.82
C ALA A 139 -5.13 -16.74 7.43
N TRP A 140 -4.00 -16.38 6.79
CA TRP A 140 -3.74 -15.02 6.33
C TRP A 140 -4.68 -14.58 5.19
N LEU A 141 -5.03 -15.46 4.28
CA LEU A 141 -5.79 -15.14 3.06
C LEU A 141 -7.31 -15.39 3.20
N ALA A 142 -7.74 -16.10 4.26
CA ALA A 142 -9.15 -16.41 4.47
C ALA A 142 -9.99 -15.15 4.75
N PRO A 143 -11.20 -15.06 4.17
CA PRO A 143 -12.15 -14.03 4.57
C PRO A 143 -12.59 -14.23 6.02
N LEU A 144 -12.86 -13.14 6.72
CA LEU A 144 -13.36 -13.16 8.09
C LEU A 144 -14.85 -12.81 8.14
N PRO A 145 -15.60 -13.34 9.12
CA PRO A 145 -16.97 -12.93 9.33
C PRO A 145 -17.02 -11.49 9.83
N GLY A 146 -17.95 -10.69 9.30
CA GLY A 146 -18.17 -9.31 9.70
C GLY A 146 -19.52 -9.09 10.33
N VAL A 147 -19.62 -8.03 11.14
CA VAL A 147 -20.86 -7.56 11.74
C VAL A 147 -21.40 -6.40 10.89
N THR A 148 -22.66 -6.48 10.47
CA THR A 148 -23.32 -5.40 9.72
C THR A 148 -23.71 -4.28 10.67
N LEU A 149 -23.17 -3.09 10.45
CA LEU A 149 -23.49 -1.86 11.16
C LEU A 149 -24.64 -1.11 10.50
N HIS A 150 -24.71 -1.15 9.16
CA HIS A 150 -25.79 -0.60 8.36
C HIS A 150 -26.03 -1.47 7.12
N ALA A 151 -27.28 -1.75 6.78
CA ALA A 151 -27.60 -2.73 5.74
C ALA A 151 -27.58 -2.14 4.32
N GLU A 152 -28.09 -0.91 4.13
CA GLU A 152 -28.26 -0.28 2.82
C GLU A 152 -28.13 1.25 2.94
N PRO A 153 -27.04 1.88 2.54
CA PRO A 153 -25.77 1.32 2.02
C PRO A 153 -25.06 0.41 3.02
N LEU A 154 -24.33 -0.59 2.51
CA LEU A 154 -23.69 -1.57 3.36
C LEU A 154 -22.45 -1.01 4.07
N VAL A 155 -22.47 -1.08 5.42
CA VAL A 155 -21.32 -0.82 6.30
C VAL A 155 -21.12 -2.02 7.21
N ARG A 156 -19.91 -2.58 7.27
CA ARG A 156 -19.57 -3.75 8.11
C ARG A 156 -18.26 -3.58 8.85
N SER A 157 -18.19 -4.10 10.06
CA SER A 157 -16.94 -4.19 10.82
C SER A 157 -16.44 -5.63 10.94
N PHE A 158 -15.13 -5.80 11.14
CA PHE A 158 -14.44 -7.08 11.22
C PHE A 158 -13.46 -7.06 12.39
N ALA A 159 -13.82 -7.71 13.48
CA ALA A 159 -12.94 -7.79 14.64
C ALA A 159 -11.68 -8.60 14.33
N LYS A 160 -10.53 -8.14 14.86
CA LYS A 160 -9.24 -8.85 14.75
C LYS A 160 -8.86 -9.18 13.29
N PHE A 161 -9.07 -8.22 12.39
CA PHE A 161 -8.82 -8.39 10.95
C PHE A 161 -7.35 -8.69 10.63
N ILE A 162 -6.42 -8.07 11.37
CA ILE A 162 -4.98 -8.34 11.29
C ILE A 162 -4.40 -8.61 12.69
N SER A 163 -3.14 -9.02 12.78
CA SER A 163 -2.44 -9.19 14.06
C SER A 163 -1.93 -7.85 14.62
N ASP A 164 -1.61 -7.82 15.93
CA ASP A 164 -0.98 -6.66 16.56
C ASP A 164 0.37 -6.34 15.93
N GLN A 165 1.16 -7.37 15.61
CA GLN A 165 2.45 -7.22 14.93
C GLN A 165 2.32 -6.62 13.53
N ALA A 166 1.26 -6.98 12.79
CA ALA A 166 0.98 -6.37 11.50
C ALA A 166 0.62 -4.88 11.64
N CYS A 167 -0.15 -4.50 12.68
CA CYS A 167 -0.42 -3.09 13.00
C CYS A 167 0.89 -2.32 13.25
N ASP A 168 1.75 -2.86 14.14
CA ASP A 168 3.02 -2.22 14.48
C ASP A 168 3.94 -2.08 13.26
N SER A 169 4.01 -3.11 12.41
CA SER A 169 4.79 -3.09 11.18
C SER A 169 4.32 -1.99 10.22
N LEU A 170 3.00 -1.87 9.99
CA LEU A 170 2.43 -0.84 9.12
C LEU A 170 2.68 0.57 9.66
N ILE A 171 2.51 0.79 10.98
CA ILE A 171 2.81 2.08 11.62
C ILE A 171 4.30 2.43 11.45
N ALA A 172 5.20 1.49 11.77
CA ALA A 172 6.65 1.72 11.69
C ALA A 172 7.09 2.09 10.27
N ARG A 173 6.57 1.41 9.25
CA ARG A 173 6.86 1.71 7.84
C ARG A 173 6.32 3.08 7.42
N ALA A 174 5.10 3.42 7.84
CA ALA A 174 4.47 4.68 7.47
C ALA A 174 5.13 5.89 8.13
N ARG A 175 5.58 5.76 9.38
CA ARG A 175 6.09 6.87 10.19
C ARG A 175 7.23 7.65 9.51
N GLY A 176 8.12 6.97 8.80
CA GLY A 176 9.24 7.59 8.07
C GLY A 176 8.89 8.24 6.73
N GLN A 177 7.65 8.06 6.25
CA GLN A 177 7.22 8.49 4.91
C GLN A 177 6.00 9.43 4.94
N LEU A 178 5.59 9.86 6.14
CA LEU A 178 4.43 10.74 6.29
C LEU A 178 4.62 12.06 5.54
N ARG A 179 3.60 12.42 4.77
CA ARG A 179 3.48 13.70 4.08
C ARG A 179 2.12 14.30 4.39
N ARG A 180 2.00 15.63 4.37
CA ARG A 180 0.71 16.31 4.46
C ARG A 180 -0.25 15.73 3.42
N ALA A 181 -1.45 15.33 3.84
CA ALA A 181 -2.49 14.93 2.91
C ALA A 181 -2.96 16.15 2.09
N LEU A 182 -3.20 15.93 0.80
CA LEU A 182 -3.68 16.94 -0.13
C LEU A 182 -5.08 16.58 -0.61
N ILE A 183 -5.80 17.58 -1.12
CA ILE A 183 -7.05 17.40 -1.86
C ILE A 183 -6.88 17.97 -3.27
N TYR A 184 -7.60 17.41 -4.24
CA TYR A 184 -7.62 17.97 -5.59
C TYR A 184 -8.50 19.24 -5.60
N ASP A 185 -7.92 20.35 -6.07
CA ASP A 185 -8.63 21.62 -6.26
C ASP A 185 -8.91 21.84 -7.76
N PRO A 186 -10.17 21.70 -8.22
CA PRO A 186 -10.49 21.89 -9.63
C PRO A 186 -10.16 23.31 -10.15
N ALA A 187 -10.24 24.33 -9.29
CA ALA A 187 -9.95 25.70 -9.67
C ALA A 187 -8.46 25.94 -9.96
N ARG A 188 -7.59 25.16 -9.30
CA ARG A 188 -6.12 25.23 -9.48
C ARG A 188 -5.59 24.15 -10.41
N GLY A 189 -6.42 23.15 -10.76
CA GLY A 189 -6.04 22.02 -11.58
C GLY A 189 -4.98 21.11 -10.94
N GLY A 190 -4.91 21.03 -9.61
CA GLY A 190 -3.88 20.29 -8.89
C GLY A 190 -4.20 20.04 -7.43
N ASP A 191 -3.33 19.28 -6.78
CA ASP A 191 -3.44 18.91 -5.37
C ASP A 191 -2.97 20.06 -4.47
N VAL A 192 -3.77 20.40 -3.47
CA VAL A 192 -3.51 21.49 -2.52
C VAL A 192 -3.70 21.03 -1.07
N ALA A 193 -2.97 21.68 -0.16
CA ALA A 193 -3.23 21.54 1.27
C ALA A 193 -4.49 22.35 1.64
N ASP A 194 -5.44 21.72 2.32
CA ASP A 194 -6.69 22.33 2.72
C ASP A 194 -7.04 22.02 4.18
N GLN A 195 -7.90 22.86 4.77
CA GLN A 195 -8.41 22.69 6.14
C GLN A 195 -9.44 21.56 6.24
N MET A 196 -10.04 21.16 5.13
CA MET A 196 -10.97 20.04 5.08
C MET A 196 -10.26 18.71 5.36
N ARG A 197 -8.94 18.62 5.07
CA ARG A 197 -8.13 17.43 5.30
C ARG A 197 -6.79 17.84 5.92
N THR A 198 -6.68 17.66 7.25
CA THR A 198 -5.51 18.14 8.02
C THR A 198 -4.52 17.03 8.39
N ASN A 199 -4.87 15.77 8.16
CA ASN A 199 -4.06 14.59 8.48
C ASN A 199 -2.81 14.45 7.58
N SER A 200 -1.91 13.55 7.97
CA SER A 200 -0.77 13.10 7.19
C SER A 200 -1.03 11.73 6.57
N VAL A 201 -0.34 11.42 5.46
CA VAL A 201 -0.47 10.14 4.76
C VAL A 201 0.90 9.57 4.37
N ALA A 202 1.01 8.25 4.36
CA ALA A 202 2.08 7.50 3.71
C ALA A 202 1.45 6.56 2.68
N GLY A 203 1.79 6.70 1.40
CA GLY A 203 1.34 5.82 0.33
C GLY A 203 2.38 4.75 0.03
N PHE A 204 1.92 3.57 -0.39
CA PHE A 204 2.78 2.45 -0.76
C PHE A 204 2.47 2.03 -2.20
N ASP A 205 3.42 2.24 -3.11
CA ASP A 205 3.33 1.70 -4.46
C ASP A 205 3.88 0.27 -4.53
N LEU A 206 3.95 -0.31 -5.73
CA LEU A 206 4.44 -1.67 -5.93
C LEU A 206 5.89 -1.86 -5.41
N MET A 207 6.74 -0.83 -5.55
CA MET A 207 8.13 -0.91 -5.10
C MET A 207 8.29 -0.64 -3.60
N ASP A 208 7.29 -0.06 -2.95
CA ASP A 208 7.24 0.10 -1.49
C ASP A 208 6.50 -1.04 -0.80
N ALA A 209 5.68 -1.81 -1.53
CA ALA A 209 4.89 -2.90 -0.99
C ALA A 209 5.76 -4.00 -0.35
N ASP A 210 5.23 -4.63 0.68
CA ASP A 210 5.81 -5.82 1.30
C ASP A 210 4.82 -7.00 1.33
N VAL A 211 5.34 -8.19 1.61
CA VAL A 211 4.56 -9.44 1.58
C VAL A 211 3.45 -9.44 2.64
N VAL A 212 3.66 -8.81 3.80
CA VAL A 212 2.64 -8.66 4.87
C VAL A 212 1.47 -7.81 4.37
N GLN A 213 1.78 -6.63 3.79
CA GLN A 213 0.78 -5.73 3.22
C GLN A 213 -0.02 -6.43 2.11
N ILE A 214 0.66 -7.17 1.22
CA ILE A 214 0.01 -7.90 0.14
C ILE A 214 -0.90 -9.01 0.68
N ALA A 215 -0.49 -9.71 1.75
CA ALA A 215 -1.36 -10.69 2.41
C ALA A 215 -2.64 -10.03 3.00
N ILE A 216 -2.51 -8.84 3.57
CA ILE A 216 -3.66 -8.04 4.04
C ILE A 216 -4.57 -7.68 2.86
N GLN A 217 -4.01 -7.22 1.73
CA GLN A 217 -4.77 -6.87 0.53
C GLN A 217 -5.52 -8.10 -0.06
N HIS A 218 -4.90 -9.27 -0.08
CA HIS A 218 -5.58 -10.51 -0.50
C HIS A 218 -6.73 -10.89 0.44
N ARG A 219 -6.57 -10.70 1.77
CA ARG A 219 -7.68 -10.91 2.72
C ARG A 219 -8.82 -9.91 2.49
N ILE A 220 -8.50 -8.63 2.24
CA ILE A 220 -9.51 -7.63 1.86
C ILE A 220 -10.23 -8.08 0.59
N ALA A 221 -9.50 -8.46 -0.44
CA ALA A 221 -10.05 -8.96 -1.70
C ALA A 221 -11.01 -10.16 -1.48
N ALA A 222 -10.63 -11.10 -0.62
CA ALA A 222 -11.48 -12.25 -0.27
C ALA A 222 -12.76 -11.84 0.48
N VAL A 223 -12.70 -10.83 1.36
CA VAL A 223 -13.87 -10.31 2.09
C VAL A 223 -14.82 -9.55 1.17
N VAL A 224 -14.29 -8.74 0.25
CA VAL A 224 -15.12 -7.94 -0.67
C VAL A 224 -15.59 -8.73 -1.89
N GLY A 225 -15.01 -9.92 -2.14
CA GLY A 225 -15.36 -10.79 -3.27
C GLY A 225 -14.89 -10.26 -4.62
N LEU A 226 -13.83 -9.46 -4.66
CA LEU A 226 -13.22 -8.91 -5.87
C LEU A 226 -11.74 -9.31 -5.98
N PRO A 227 -11.19 -9.38 -7.20
CA PRO A 227 -9.76 -9.64 -7.40
C PRO A 227 -8.88 -8.62 -6.69
N VAL A 228 -7.71 -9.03 -6.19
CA VAL A 228 -6.74 -8.14 -5.54
C VAL A 228 -6.26 -7.02 -6.48
N GLN A 229 -6.28 -7.25 -7.79
CA GLN A 229 -5.94 -6.28 -8.83
C GLN A 229 -6.91 -5.10 -8.92
N ASN A 230 -8.11 -5.22 -8.32
CA ASN A 230 -9.06 -4.11 -8.20
C ASN A 230 -8.69 -3.13 -7.06
N LEU A 231 -7.75 -3.49 -6.22
CA LEU A 231 -7.29 -2.66 -5.10
C LEU A 231 -6.28 -1.62 -5.60
N GLU A 232 -6.45 -0.35 -5.19
CA GLU A 232 -5.43 0.69 -5.39
C GLU A 232 -4.20 0.45 -4.51
N GLY A 233 -3.11 1.18 -4.72
CA GLY A 233 -2.05 1.26 -3.74
C GLY A 233 -2.60 1.75 -2.39
N PRO A 234 -2.37 1.05 -1.29
CA PRO A 234 -2.91 1.45 0.01
C PRO A 234 -2.19 2.65 0.57
N THR A 235 -2.85 3.34 1.50
CA THR A 235 -2.26 4.42 2.28
C THR A 235 -2.41 4.15 3.77
N VAL A 236 -1.46 4.62 4.56
CA VAL A 236 -1.62 4.75 6.00
C VAL A 236 -1.87 6.20 6.33
N LEU A 237 -2.99 6.45 6.99
CA LEU A 237 -3.42 7.77 7.44
C LEU A 237 -2.98 7.95 8.90
N HIS A 238 -2.41 9.10 9.20
CA HIS A 238 -2.03 9.50 10.54
C HIS A 238 -2.74 10.80 10.91
N TYR A 239 -3.28 10.85 12.12
CA TYR A 239 -3.97 12.02 12.68
C TYR A 239 -3.35 12.35 14.04
N ALA A 240 -2.71 13.49 14.16
CA ALA A 240 -2.34 14.10 15.42
C ALA A 240 -3.55 14.73 16.12
N VAL A 241 -3.37 15.21 17.34
CA VAL A 241 -4.42 15.93 18.08
C VAL A 241 -4.92 17.13 17.28
N GLY A 242 -6.22 17.25 17.13
CA GLY A 242 -6.90 18.29 16.34
C GLY A 242 -7.01 17.99 14.84
N GLU A 243 -6.29 17.00 14.32
CA GLU A 243 -6.36 16.65 12.90
C GLU A 243 -7.62 15.84 12.57
N GLN A 244 -8.12 16.04 11.35
CA GLN A 244 -9.38 15.48 10.86
C GLN A 244 -9.41 15.38 9.33
N ILE A 245 -10.44 14.72 8.83
CA ILE A 245 -10.97 14.88 7.50
C ILE A 245 -12.47 15.17 7.63
N THR A 246 -12.92 16.31 7.12
CA THR A 246 -14.31 16.71 7.19
C THR A 246 -15.20 15.85 6.29
N ASN A 247 -16.49 16.15 6.21
CA ASN A 247 -17.44 15.43 5.36
C ASN A 247 -16.94 15.39 3.90
N HIS A 248 -16.75 14.19 3.37
CA HIS A 248 -16.25 13.94 2.02
C HIS A 248 -16.82 12.63 1.47
N PHE A 249 -16.56 12.39 0.21
CA PHE A 249 -16.83 11.13 -0.48
C PHE A 249 -15.51 10.46 -0.88
N ASP A 250 -15.51 9.15 -0.93
CA ASP A 250 -14.35 8.37 -1.39
C ASP A 250 -14.40 8.03 -2.88
N PHE A 251 -15.57 8.15 -3.53
CA PHE A 251 -15.66 8.04 -4.98
C PHE A 251 -14.91 9.21 -5.66
N LEU A 252 -14.55 9.04 -6.92
CA LEU A 252 -13.82 10.08 -7.66
C LEU A 252 -14.64 11.36 -7.78
N ASN A 253 -13.95 12.50 -7.67
CA ASN A 253 -14.62 13.78 -7.86
C ASN A 253 -15.10 13.90 -9.32
N THR A 254 -16.43 13.94 -9.50
CA THR A 254 -17.08 14.06 -10.82
C THR A 254 -16.79 15.37 -11.55
N GLU A 255 -16.27 16.38 -10.83
CA GLU A 255 -15.87 17.67 -11.40
C GLU A 255 -14.44 17.69 -11.95
N MET A 256 -13.70 16.59 -11.78
CA MET A 256 -12.35 16.49 -12.35
C MET A 256 -12.40 16.51 -13.88
N PRO A 257 -11.54 17.30 -14.55
CA PRO A 257 -11.55 17.41 -16.02
C PRO A 257 -11.38 16.08 -16.77
N ASN A 258 -10.73 15.08 -16.14
CA ASN A 258 -10.47 13.76 -16.69
C ASN A 258 -11.28 12.64 -16.01
N TYR A 259 -12.40 12.97 -15.35
CA TYR A 259 -13.21 11.99 -14.60
C TYR A 259 -13.64 10.80 -15.47
N ASP A 260 -14.24 11.08 -16.64
CA ASP A 260 -14.73 10.03 -17.54
C ASP A 260 -13.59 9.14 -18.06
N ASP A 261 -12.45 9.73 -18.39
CA ASP A 261 -11.26 8.98 -18.83
C ASP A 261 -10.72 8.11 -17.70
N GLU A 262 -10.61 8.64 -16.48
CA GLU A 262 -10.13 7.89 -15.32
C GLU A 262 -11.07 6.74 -14.97
N VAL A 263 -12.39 6.97 -14.95
CA VAL A 263 -13.41 5.93 -14.72
C VAL A 263 -13.43 4.92 -15.87
N SER A 264 -13.27 5.35 -17.11
CA SER A 264 -13.21 4.44 -18.26
C SER A 264 -12.01 3.49 -18.17
N ARG A 265 -10.85 3.99 -17.75
CA ARG A 265 -9.62 3.21 -17.66
C ARG A 265 -9.55 2.34 -16.42
N ARG A 266 -9.85 2.89 -15.26
CA ARG A 266 -9.59 2.28 -13.95
C ARG A 266 -10.85 1.93 -13.16
N GLY A 267 -12.01 2.36 -13.64
CA GLY A 267 -13.29 2.22 -12.93
C GLY A 267 -13.44 3.18 -11.76
N GLU A 268 -14.63 3.21 -11.18
CA GLU A 268 -14.97 4.03 -10.01
C GLU A 268 -14.53 3.34 -8.71
N ARG A 269 -14.27 4.11 -7.66
CA ARG A 269 -14.03 3.64 -6.28
C ARG A 269 -15.35 3.21 -5.65
N ILE A 270 -15.65 1.95 -5.68
CA ILE A 270 -16.94 1.40 -5.21
C ILE A 270 -16.93 0.95 -3.76
N ILE A 271 -15.77 0.71 -3.18
CA ILE A 271 -15.61 0.23 -1.81
C ILE A 271 -14.41 0.91 -1.18
N THR A 272 -14.53 1.21 0.12
CA THR A 272 -13.42 1.57 0.98
C THR A 272 -13.30 0.56 2.10
N PHE A 273 -12.08 0.15 2.38
CA PHE A 273 -11.72 -0.70 3.52
C PHE A 273 -10.71 0.00 4.40
N LEU A 274 -11.07 0.24 5.67
CA LEU A 274 -10.18 0.82 6.68
C LEU A 274 -9.75 -0.28 7.65
N ILE A 275 -8.51 -0.19 8.17
CA ILE A 275 -8.06 -1.00 9.31
C ILE A 275 -7.48 -0.06 10.35
N TYR A 276 -8.03 -0.09 11.56
CA TYR A 276 -7.53 0.72 12.68
C TYR A 276 -6.29 0.06 13.27
N LEU A 277 -5.15 0.76 13.19
CA LEU A 277 -3.85 0.22 13.58
C LEU A 277 -3.55 0.41 15.06
N ASN A 278 -4.26 1.33 15.72
CA ASN A 278 -4.22 1.56 17.17
C ASN A 278 -5.60 2.02 17.67
N ASP A 279 -5.77 2.12 18.99
CA ASP A 279 -7.00 2.58 19.65
C ASP A 279 -6.74 3.41 20.93
N ASP A 280 -5.49 3.75 21.20
CA ASP A 280 -5.02 4.58 22.31
C ASP A 280 -5.12 6.08 22.04
N TYR A 281 -6.23 6.50 21.41
CA TYR A 281 -6.54 7.90 21.08
C TYR A 281 -7.95 8.28 21.52
N GLY A 282 -8.20 9.58 21.79
CA GLY A 282 -9.53 10.14 22.02
C GLY A 282 -10.12 10.72 20.74
N GLY A 283 -11.47 10.79 20.66
CA GLY A 283 -12.16 11.25 19.44
C GLY A 283 -11.87 10.36 18.23
N GLY A 284 -11.73 10.96 17.05
CA GLY A 284 -11.25 10.30 15.86
C GLY A 284 -12.21 9.26 15.26
N GLU A 285 -13.50 9.31 15.57
CA GLU A 285 -14.49 8.38 15.03
C GLU A 285 -14.63 8.55 13.51
N THR A 286 -14.92 7.45 12.81
CA THR A 286 -15.43 7.48 11.44
C THR A 286 -16.95 7.62 11.51
N GLU A 287 -17.47 8.72 10.99
CA GLU A 287 -18.90 9.05 11.09
C GLU A 287 -19.54 9.16 9.71
N PHE A 288 -20.70 8.53 9.55
CA PHE A 288 -21.58 8.60 8.39
C PHE A 288 -22.86 9.33 8.78
N PRO A 289 -22.92 10.66 8.63
CA PRO A 289 -24.03 11.46 9.15
C PRO A 289 -25.39 11.09 8.56
N GLU A 290 -25.45 10.78 7.26
CA GLU A 290 -26.70 10.40 6.58
C GLU A 290 -27.23 9.03 7.01
N LEU A 291 -26.35 8.17 7.57
CA LEU A 291 -26.71 6.83 8.05
C LEU A 291 -26.93 6.79 9.56
N GLY A 292 -26.61 7.86 10.29
CA GLY A 292 -26.59 7.87 11.75
C GLY A 292 -25.55 6.90 12.36
N VAL A 293 -24.54 6.50 11.59
CA VAL A 293 -23.49 5.57 12.05
C VAL A 293 -22.27 6.37 12.48
N ARG A 294 -21.81 6.11 13.73
CA ARG A 294 -20.57 6.65 14.27
C ARG A 294 -19.74 5.51 14.85
N HIS A 295 -18.60 5.25 14.24
CA HIS A 295 -17.77 4.09 14.57
C HIS A 295 -16.40 4.53 15.12
N LYS A 296 -16.13 4.13 16.36
CA LYS A 296 -14.80 4.21 16.96
C LYS A 296 -14.11 2.87 16.77
N GLY A 297 -13.20 2.79 15.83
CA GLY A 297 -12.49 1.55 15.55
C GLY A 297 -11.56 1.14 16.70
N ARG A 298 -11.43 -0.15 16.91
CA ARG A 298 -10.47 -0.76 17.83
C ARG A 298 -9.23 -1.20 17.07
N ARG A 299 -8.09 -1.25 17.73
CA ARG A 299 -6.88 -1.81 17.14
C ARG A 299 -7.16 -3.17 16.49
N ARG A 300 -6.65 -3.38 15.27
CA ARG A 300 -6.83 -4.58 14.45
C ARG A 300 -8.21 -4.72 13.81
N GLU A 301 -9.12 -3.80 14.02
CA GLU A 301 -10.47 -3.88 13.45
C GLU A 301 -10.49 -3.33 12.03
N GLY A 302 -11.17 -4.07 11.12
CA GLY A 302 -11.50 -3.61 9.78
C GLY A 302 -12.88 -2.94 9.75
N LEU A 303 -13.03 -1.89 8.95
CA LEU A 303 -14.30 -1.26 8.60
C LEU A 303 -14.43 -1.20 7.08
N PHE A 304 -15.46 -1.81 6.56
CA PHE A 304 -15.78 -1.87 5.14
C PHE A 304 -17.05 -1.07 4.86
N PHE A 305 -17.06 -0.30 3.77
CA PHE A 305 -18.28 0.37 3.32
C PHE A 305 -18.32 0.52 1.79
N VAL A 306 -19.56 0.45 1.26
CA VAL A 306 -19.83 0.50 -0.18
C VAL A 306 -20.17 1.93 -0.58
N ASN A 307 -19.40 2.49 -1.53
CA ASN A 307 -19.51 3.88 -1.99
C ASN A 307 -20.43 4.05 -3.21
N ALA A 308 -20.95 2.95 -3.74
CA ALA A 308 -21.71 2.96 -4.99
C ALA A 308 -23.07 2.28 -4.84
N LEU A 309 -24.03 2.78 -5.61
CA LEU A 309 -25.32 2.16 -5.84
C LEU A 309 -25.16 0.84 -6.65
N PRO A 310 -26.18 -0.06 -6.66
CA PRO A 310 -26.14 -1.29 -7.44
C PRO A 310 -25.88 -1.11 -8.95
N ASN A 311 -26.20 0.07 -9.49
CA ASN A 311 -25.93 0.44 -10.89
C ASN A 311 -24.50 0.98 -11.13
N GLY A 312 -23.64 0.97 -10.10
CA GLY A 312 -22.24 1.42 -10.15
C GLY A 312 -22.06 2.93 -10.04
N LYS A 313 -23.12 3.71 -9.91
CA LYS A 313 -23.02 5.17 -9.70
C LYS A 313 -22.69 5.49 -8.23
N PRO A 314 -22.03 6.63 -7.97
CA PRO A 314 -21.79 7.12 -6.61
C PRO A 314 -23.04 7.17 -5.74
N ASP A 315 -22.94 6.73 -4.50
CA ASP A 315 -24.00 6.83 -3.51
C ASP A 315 -23.74 8.01 -2.57
N THR A 316 -24.47 9.10 -2.74
CA THR A 316 -24.27 10.32 -1.95
C THR A 316 -24.66 10.18 -0.47
N ARG A 317 -25.36 9.09 -0.08
CA ARG A 317 -25.62 8.77 1.33
C ARG A 317 -24.33 8.36 2.07
N MET A 318 -23.28 8.04 1.33
CA MET A 318 -21.98 7.61 1.86
C MET A 318 -21.03 8.77 2.20
N VAL A 319 -21.57 10.00 2.31
CA VAL A 319 -20.81 11.09 2.89
C VAL A 319 -20.33 10.70 4.28
N HIS A 320 -19.05 10.88 4.57
CA HIS A 320 -18.47 10.51 5.86
C HIS A 320 -17.31 11.42 6.26
N ALA A 321 -16.91 11.33 7.52
CA ALA A 321 -15.85 12.13 8.11
C ALA A 321 -14.96 11.29 9.03
N GLY A 322 -13.69 11.65 9.12
CA GLY A 322 -12.82 11.28 10.22
C GLY A 322 -12.82 12.42 11.24
N ARG A 323 -13.55 12.26 12.34
CA ARG A 323 -13.71 13.31 13.36
C ARG A 323 -12.38 13.68 14.01
N PRO A 324 -12.24 14.88 14.59
CA PRO A 324 -10.99 15.32 15.20
C PRO A 324 -10.50 14.35 16.27
N THR A 325 -9.21 14.03 16.23
CA THR A 325 -8.52 13.34 17.31
C THR A 325 -8.37 14.30 18.49
N THR A 326 -8.82 13.93 19.68
CA THR A 326 -8.82 14.80 20.86
C THR A 326 -7.66 14.51 21.83
N SER A 327 -7.06 13.33 21.73
CA SER A 327 -5.85 12.94 22.49
C SER A 327 -5.15 11.77 21.78
N GLY A 328 -3.85 11.64 21.97
CA GLY A 328 -3.06 10.59 21.33
C GLY A 328 -2.87 10.81 19.82
N GLU A 329 -2.53 9.76 19.12
CA GLU A 329 -2.39 9.71 17.65
C GLU A 329 -3.29 8.62 17.10
N LYS A 330 -3.97 8.88 15.98
CA LYS A 330 -4.77 7.86 15.29
C LYS A 330 -4.06 7.39 14.03
N TRP A 331 -3.95 6.07 13.84
CA TRP A 331 -3.35 5.43 12.68
C TRP A 331 -4.36 4.50 12.00
N VAL A 332 -4.55 4.67 10.69
CA VAL A 332 -5.51 3.89 9.90
C VAL A 332 -4.88 3.47 8.58
N PHE A 333 -4.91 2.18 8.27
CA PHE A 333 -4.65 1.70 6.91
C PHE A 333 -5.92 1.88 6.09
N SER A 334 -5.81 2.50 4.92
CA SER A 334 -6.92 2.79 4.01
C SER A 334 -6.66 2.17 2.65
N GLN A 335 -7.67 1.45 2.15
CA GLN A 335 -7.64 0.75 0.87
C GLN A 335 -8.88 1.09 0.06
N PHE A 336 -8.69 1.66 -1.12
CA PHE A 336 -9.75 1.82 -2.11
C PHE A 336 -9.82 0.63 -3.05
N ILE A 337 -11.04 0.24 -3.41
CA ILE A 337 -11.33 -0.85 -4.33
C ILE A 337 -12.14 -0.30 -5.51
N ARG A 338 -11.68 -0.60 -6.73
CA ARG A 338 -12.27 -0.12 -7.97
C ARG A 338 -13.11 -1.16 -8.68
N THR A 339 -13.98 -0.73 -9.59
CA THR A 339 -14.77 -1.63 -10.44
C THR A 339 -13.92 -2.35 -11.49
N ARG A 340 -12.75 -1.84 -11.82
CA ARG A 340 -11.84 -2.43 -12.81
C ARG A 340 -10.45 -2.63 -12.23
N VAL A 341 -9.69 -3.53 -12.83
CA VAL A 341 -8.30 -3.78 -12.49
C VAL A 341 -7.48 -2.52 -12.70
N ALA A 342 -6.79 -2.06 -11.67
CA ALA A 342 -5.84 -0.96 -11.77
C ALA A 342 -4.56 -1.47 -12.46
N LEU A 343 -4.54 -1.45 -13.79
CA LEU A 343 -3.32 -1.69 -14.55
C LEU A 343 -2.38 -0.50 -14.29
N ASN A 344 -1.35 -0.73 -13.48
CA ASN A 344 -0.20 0.14 -13.18
C ASN A 344 -0.43 1.66 -13.31
N ALA A 345 -1.00 2.25 -12.28
CA ALA A 345 -1.45 3.64 -12.25
C ALA A 345 -0.37 4.72 -12.47
N ARG A 346 0.91 4.38 -12.43
CA ARG A 346 2.01 5.33 -12.69
C ARG A 346 2.51 5.35 -14.13
N ALA A 347 2.27 4.30 -14.91
CA ALA A 347 2.74 4.22 -16.29
C ALA A 347 2.14 5.28 -17.23
N GLU A 348 1.02 5.89 -16.85
CA GLU A 348 0.23 6.76 -17.72
C GLU A 348 0.30 8.25 -17.36
N ARG A 349 1.13 8.65 -16.38
CA ARG A 349 1.31 10.07 -16.02
C ARG A 349 2.43 10.77 -16.81
N VAL A 350 2.98 10.13 -17.83
CA VAL A 350 3.95 10.74 -18.76
C VAL A 350 3.25 10.88 -20.11
N GLY A 351 2.43 11.92 -20.23
CA GLY A 351 1.83 12.43 -21.45
C GLY A 351 1.66 13.92 -21.33
#